data_83618e542d3968a5dda6c3450ce86311
#
_entry.id   83618e542d3968a5dda6c3450ce86311
#
_cell.length_a   1.000
_cell.length_b   1.000
_cell.length_c   1.000
_cell.angle_alpha   90.00
_cell.angle_beta   90.00
_cell.angle_gamma   90.00
#
_symmetry.space_group_name_H-M   'P 1'
#
loop_
_entity.id
_entity.type
_entity.pdbx_description
1 polymer ?
#
loop_
_entity_poly.entity_id
_entity_poly.type
_entity_poly.pdbx_seq_one_letter_code
_entity_poly.pdbx_strand_id
1 'polypeptide(L)'
;MDWVKTTLLILSLAVTGSAVSADKAPLFREDSILKAVLTAPLTQAYEQRDQDGRLWFPGQWSYTGADGQSQRLEVAIRGRGDFRRRNCRLMPLQLNFKKRQVRGTLFDGQNKLKLVTPCEHGAVSQQDVVLEYLAYRTLEILTEKSFGTRLLRLSYVDSDEKKGSWTDLVFLIEDEGDLGKRLGLDRARTSANRFEELDMPATALAELFQFMIANHDYSVLQGPEGNYCCHNVEMYVSEEAADKRIPIPYDFDMSGLVDARYAAPPEHLPIELVRTRYYRGLCQPEDVLESTIRHLQSKREEILDLYRRSEELSGLRKSRTLAYLQQFFDILDSESKTREQIIDRCRGQQRLDTMRADPVKGPTMGR
;
A
#
# COMPACT_ATOMS: atom_id res chain seq x y z
N MET A 1 11.05 -75.58 13.17
CA MET A 1 10.40 -74.87 12.03
C MET A 1 10.03 -73.47 12.55
N ASP A 2 11.00 -72.57 12.52
CA ASP A 2 10.87 -71.22 13.11
C ASP A 2 10.42 -70.21 12.02
N TRP A 3 9.31 -69.61 12.24
CA TRP A 3 8.77 -68.54 11.38
C TRP A 3 9.30 -67.17 11.82
N VAL A 4 10.25 -66.61 11.08
CA VAL A 4 10.73 -65.24 11.26
C VAL A 4 9.69 -64.30 10.66
N LYS A 5 9.02 -63.52 11.51
CA LYS A 5 8.15 -62.39 11.08
C LYS A 5 9.04 -61.18 10.77
N THR A 6 9.20 -60.83 9.51
CA THR A 6 9.86 -59.61 9.08
C THR A 6 8.83 -58.45 9.13
N THR A 7 8.98 -57.54 10.07
CA THR A 7 8.18 -56.30 10.18
C THR A 7 8.83 -55.26 9.26
N LEU A 8 8.16 -54.89 8.20
CA LEU A 8 8.55 -53.77 7.34
C LEU A 8 8.15 -52.45 8.05
N LEU A 9 9.16 -51.68 8.46
CA LEU A 9 8.98 -50.30 8.94
C LEU A 9 8.88 -49.37 7.73
N ILE A 10 7.69 -48.86 7.42
CA ILE A 10 7.49 -47.81 6.42
C ILE A 10 7.84 -46.49 7.07
N LEU A 11 9.00 -45.94 6.73
CA LEU A 11 9.43 -44.60 7.10
C LEU A 11 8.72 -43.60 6.17
N SER A 12 7.64 -42.97 6.64
CA SER A 12 7.01 -41.85 5.95
C SER A 12 7.87 -40.59 6.13
N LEU A 13 8.62 -40.21 5.10
CA LEU A 13 9.24 -38.88 5.04
C LEU A 13 8.12 -37.83 4.88
N ALA A 14 7.82 -37.13 5.97
CA ALA A 14 7.07 -35.89 5.88
C ALA A 14 7.97 -34.82 5.24
N VAL A 15 7.74 -34.53 3.97
CA VAL A 15 8.32 -33.35 3.31
C VAL A 15 7.63 -32.12 3.90
N THR A 16 8.23 -31.54 4.96
CA THR A 16 7.87 -30.21 5.42
C THR A 16 8.37 -29.23 4.35
N GLY A 17 7.48 -28.86 3.44
CA GLY A 17 7.71 -27.72 2.56
C GLY A 17 7.83 -26.46 3.43
N SER A 18 9.06 -26.05 3.72
CA SER A 18 9.34 -24.72 4.23
C SER A 18 8.86 -23.74 3.17
N ALA A 19 7.76 -23.04 3.44
CA ALA A 19 7.40 -21.86 2.67
C ALA A 19 8.62 -20.93 2.73
N VAL A 20 9.30 -20.76 1.60
CA VAL A 20 10.39 -19.81 1.47
C VAL A 20 9.72 -18.44 1.60
N SER A 21 9.82 -17.83 2.79
CA SER A 21 9.48 -16.42 2.96
C SER A 21 10.25 -15.63 1.91
N ALA A 22 9.55 -15.03 0.97
CA ALA A 22 10.15 -14.31 -0.14
C ALA A 22 10.89 -13.09 0.43
N ASP A 23 12.21 -13.18 0.43
CA ASP A 23 13.09 -12.20 1.06
C ASP A 23 12.96 -10.84 0.35
N LYS A 24 12.64 -9.79 1.10
CA LYS A 24 12.51 -8.43 0.55
C LYS A 24 13.82 -7.96 -0.06
N ALA A 25 13.73 -7.16 -1.10
CA ALA A 25 14.89 -6.46 -1.65
C ALA A 25 15.63 -5.65 -0.57
N PRO A 26 16.95 -5.50 -0.64
CA PRO A 26 17.75 -4.82 0.39
C PRO A 26 17.19 -3.46 0.82
N LEU A 27 16.62 -2.70 -0.13
CA LEU A 27 16.01 -1.39 0.12
C LEU A 27 14.90 -1.43 1.17
N PHE A 28 14.13 -2.54 1.25
CA PHE A 28 12.94 -2.66 2.08
C PHE A 28 13.12 -3.54 3.33
N ARG A 29 14.35 -3.96 3.63
CA ARG A 29 14.65 -4.81 4.81
C ARG A 29 14.76 -4.04 6.12
N GLU A 30 15.13 -2.76 6.03
CA GLU A 30 15.39 -1.93 7.20
C GLU A 30 14.35 -0.83 7.37
N ASP A 31 14.09 -0.44 8.60
CA ASP A 31 13.15 0.61 8.97
C ASP A 31 13.81 1.97 9.20
N SER A 32 15.15 2.01 9.24
CA SER A 32 15.89 3.26 9.40
C SER A 32 15.62 4.23 8.24
N ILE A 33 15.48 5.52 8.56
CA ILE A 33 15.25 6.55 7.54
C ILE A 33 16.45 6.69 6.64
N LEU A 34 16.26 6.47 5.36
CA LEU A 34 17.30 6.64 4.36
C LEU A 34 17.48 8.14 4.04
N LYS A 35 18.71 8.66 4.16
CA LYS A 35 19.06 10.01 3.70
C LYS A 35 19.50 9.94 2.24
N ALA A 36 18.85 10.70 1.38
CA ALA A 36 19.14 10.73 -0.05
C ALA A 36 19.06 12.15 -0.62
N VAL A 37 19.67 12.33 -1.79
CA VAL A 37 19.60 13.58 -2.57
C VAL A 37 19.15 13.23 -3.99
N LEU A 38 18.15 13.93 -4.48
CA LEU A 38 17.73 13.90 -5.88
C LEU A 38 18.09 15.21 -6.54
N THR A 39 18.99 15.15 -7.52
CA THR A 39 19.32 16.28 -8.40
C THR A 39 18.69 16.02 -9.76
N ALA A 40 17.79 16.87 -10.21
CA ALA A 40 17.08 16.72 -11.49
C ALA A 40 16.50 18.07 -11.93
N PRO A 41 16.08 18.24 -13.20
CA PRO A 41 15.40 19.45 -13.70
C PRO A 41 13.95 19.48 -13.17
N LEU A 42 13.81 19.72 -11.85
CA LEU A 42 12.55 19.60 -11.12
C LEU A 42 11.54 20.66 -11.57
N THR A 43 11.99 21.86 -11.86
CA THR A 43 11.14 22.94 -12.38
C THR A 43 10.54 22.52 -13.73
N GLN A 44 11.35 22.03 -14.65
CA GLN A 44 10.89 21.58 -15.98
C GLN A 44 9.94 20.39 -15.85
N ALA A 45 10.26 19.41 -15.02
CA ALA A 45 9.40 18.24 -14.77
C ALA A 45 8.03 18.66 -14.20
N TYR A 46 8.01 19.69 -13.35
CA TYR A 46 6.79 20.23 -12.78
C TYR A 46 5.95 21.01 -13.79
N GLU A 47 6.57 21.88 -14.60
CA GLU A 47 5.91 22.66 -15.64
C GLU A 47 5.26 21.77 -16.71
N GLN A 48 5.84 20.60 -16.97
CA GLN A 48 5.35 19.63 -17.97
C GLN A 48 4.50 18.49 -17.37
N ARG A 49 4.09 18.60 -16.11
CA ARG A 49 3.36 17.53 -15.42
C ARG A 49 2.03 17.13 -16.03
N ASP A 50 1.36 18.05 -16.74
CA ASP A 50 0.03 17.86 -17.32
C ASP A 50 0.05 17.41 -18.78
N GLN A 51 1.23 17.30 -19.39
CA GLN A 51 1.33 16.85 -20.77
C GLN A 51 0.97 15.37 -20.91
N ASP A 52 0.22 15.06 -21.96
CA ASP A 52 -0.01 13.69 -22.39
C ASP A 52 1.32 13.02 -22.75
N GLY A 53 1.51 11.77 -22.29
CA GLY A 53 2.77 11.07 -22.54
C GLY A 53 3.92 11.48 -21.62
N ARG A 54 3.63 11.79 -20.39
CA ARG A 54 4.55 12.07 -19.25
C ARG A 54 6.02 11.85 -19.56
N LEU A 55 6.75 12.93 -19.81
CA LEU A 55 8.16 12.90 -20.20
C LEU A 55 9.05 12.43 -19.04
N TRP A 56 10.09 11.71 -19.39
CA TRP A 56 11.15 11.34 -18.47
C TRP A 56 12.25 12.39 -18.50
N PHE A 57 12.70 12.82 -17.33
CA PHE A 57 13.78 13.77 -17.12
C PHE A 57 14.98 13.06 -16.50
N PRO A 58 16.20 13.26 -17.01
CA PRO A 58 17.41 12.69 -16.43
C PRO A 58 17.72 13.36 -15.10
N GLY A 59 18.23 12.58 -14.15
CA GLY A 59 18.65 13.07 -12.85
C GLY A 59 19.71 12.18 -12.23
N GLN A 60 20.14 12.58 -11.04
CA GLN A 60 21.10 11.86 -10.22
C GLN A 60 20.50 11.62 -8.83
N TRP A 61 20.62 10.40 -8.37
CA TRP A 61 20.25 9.97 -7.03
C TRP A 61 21.52 9.67 -6.25
N SER A 62 21.70 10.26 -5.08
CA SER A 62 22.81 9.93 -4.19
C SER A 62 22.29 9.61 -2.77
N TYR A 63 22.96 8.68 -2.12
CA TYR A 63 22.65 8.26 -0.75
C TYR A 63 23.90 7.74 -0.06
N THR A 64 23.89 7.62 1.27
CA THR A 64 24.99 7.02 2.02
C THR A 64 24.69 5.51 2.17
N GLY A 65 25.60 4.68 1.68
CA GLY A 65 25.52 3.23 1.83
C GLY A 65 25.78 2.79 3.28
N ALA A 66 25.54 1.50 3.57
CA ALA A 66 25.79 0.91 4.89
C ALA A 66 27.29 0.97 5.30
N ASP A 67 28.18 1.04 4.31
CA ASP A 67 29.62 1.23 4.47
C ASP A 67 30.03 2.70 4.80
N GLY A 68 29.06 3.60 4.90
CA GLY A 68 29.29 5.04 5.12
C GLY A 68 29.72 5.80 3.87
N GLN A 69 29.88 5.13 2.72
CA GLN A 69 30.29 5.78 1.48
C GLN A 69 29.11 6.38 0.72
N SER A 70 29.37 7.51 0.03
CA SER A 70 28.37 8.11 -0.85
C SER A 70 28.26 7.30 -2.14
N GLN A 71 27.08 6.79 -2.40
CA GLN A 71 26.70 6.09 -3.63
C GLN A 71 25.96 7.03 -4.57
N ARG A 72 26.22 6.94 -5.88
CA ARG A 72 25.56 7.74 -6.92
C ARG A 72 24.99 6.83 -8.00
N LEU A 73 23.71 7.06 -8.34
CA LEU A 73 22.98 6.35 -9.38
C LEU A 73 22.38 7.35 -10.36
N GLU A 74 22.44 7.07 -11.64
CA GLU A 74 21.64 7.78 -12.64
C GLU A 74 20.19 7.35 -12.48
N VAL A 75 19.27 8.30 -12.51
CA VAL A 75 17.84 8.08 -12.42
C VAL A 75 17.12 8.90 -13.47
N ALA A 76 16.07 8.34 -14.07
CA ALA A 76 15.11 9.13 -14.79
C ALA A 76 13.87 9.33 -13.91
N ILE A 77 13.33 10.55 -13.88
CA ILE A 77 12.15 10.91 -13.11
C ILE A 77 11.01 11.34 -14.02
N ARG A 78 9.77 11.10 -13.60
CA ARG A 78 8.57 11.70 -14.19
C ARG A 78 7.48 11.88 -13.14
N GLY A 79 6.54 12.80 -13.37
CA GLY A 79 5.34 12.91 -12.53
C GLY A 79 4.46 11.66 -12.62
N ARG A 80 3.86 11.24 -11.48
CA ARG A 80 2.93 10.09 -11.43
C ARG A 80 1.62 10.45 -10.71
N GLY A 81 0.65 9.53 -10.81
CA GLY A 81 -0.68 9.70 -10.26
C GLY A 81 -1.53 10.66 -11.12
N ASP A 82 -2.77 10.80 -10.77
CA ASP A 82 -3.68 11.73 -11.45
C ASP A 82 -4.03 12.91 -10.57
N PHE A 83 -4.67 12.69 -9.42
CA PHE A 83 -5.12 13.76 -8.55
C PHE A 83 -3.95 14.58 -7.99
N ARG A 84 -3.01 13.96 -7.28
CA ARG A 84 -1.91 14.67 -6.61
C ARG A 84 -0.94 15.32 -7.60
N ARG A 85 -0.72 14.72 -8.77
CA ARG A 85 0.12 15.31 -9.82
C ARG A 85 -0.41 16.66 -10.29
N ARG A 86 -1.73 16.81 -10.40
CA ARG A 86 -2.38 18.04 -10.87
C ARG A 86 -2.64 19.05 -9.75
N ASN A 87 -2.98 18.56 -8.57
CA ASN A 87 -3.50 19.40 -7.49
C ASN A 87 -2.46 19.73 -6.41
N CYS A 88 -1.39 18.93 -6.26
CA CYS A 88 -0.37 19.17 -5.27
C CYS A 88 0.73 20.10 -5.78
N ARG A 89 1.28 20.90 -4.89
CA ARG A 89 2.45 21.74 -5.16
C ARG A 89 3.71 20.88 -5.36
N LEU A 90 3.79 19.76 -4.66
CA LEU A 90 4.83 18.75 -4.82
C LEU A 90 4.18 17.49 -5.40
N MET A 91 4.48 17.21 -6.67
CA MET A 91 3.91 16.03 -7.32
C MET A 91 4.66 14.76 -6.95
N PRO A 92 3.95 13.62 -6.77
CA PRO A 92 4.60 12.33 -6.67
C PRO A 92 5.40 11.99 -7.93
N LEU A 93 6.51 11.26 -7.76
CA LEU A 93 7.39 10.92 -8.86
C LEU A 93 7.44 9.40 -9.11
N GLN A 94 7.63 9.02 -10.36
CA GLN A 94 8.12 7.72 -10.75
C GLN A 94 9.62 7.83 -10.96
N LEU A 95 10.39 6.98 -10.29
CA LEU A 95 11.83 6.84 -10.48
C LEU A 95 12.11 5.64 -11.37
N ASN A 96 13.11 5.76 -12.25
CA ASN A 96 13.56 4.66 -13.10
C ASN A 96 15.09 4.62 -13.13
N PHE A 97 15.66 3.63 -12.48
CA PHE A 97 17.10 3.37 -12.42
C PHE A 97 17.52 2.39 -13.52
N LYS A 98 18.76 2.47 -13.99
CA LYS A 98 19.33 1.48 -14.90
C LYS A 98 19.60 0.18 -14.13
N LYS A 99 19.00 -0.95 -14.54
CA LYS A 99 19.12 -2.25 -13.85
C LYS A 99 20.56 -2.66 -13.54
N ARG A 100 21.50 -2.39 -14.47
CA ARG A 100 22.90 -2.78 -14.28
C ARG A 100 23.63 -2.01 -13.19
N GLN A 101 23.23 -0.76 -12.91
CA GLN A 101 23.94 0.08 -11.93
C GLN A 101 23.41 -0.11 -10.50
N VAL A 102 22.21 -0.69 -10.32
CA VAL A 102 21.67 -0.97 -9.00
C VAL A 102 22.13 -2.31 -8.43
N ARG A 103 22.73 -3.19 -9.25
CA ARG A 103 23.24 -4.50 -8.79
C ARG A 103 24.29 -4.34 -7.70
N GLY A 104 24.13 -5.11 -6.61
CA GLY A 104 25.03 -5.10 -5.47
C GLY A 104 24.95 -3.81 -4.63
N THR A 105 23.98 -2.94 -4.88
CA THR A 105 23.72 -1.74 -4.08
C THR A 105 22.50 -1.94 -3.19
N LEU A 106 22.17 -0.94 -2.36
CA LEU A 106 20.92 -0.92 -1.59
C LEU A 106 19.68 -1.06 -2.47
N PHE A 107 19.76 -0.61 -3.74
CA PHE A 107 18.68 -0.66 -4.72
C PHE A 107 18.68 -1.95 -5.57
N ASP A 108 19.45 -2.98 -5.19
CA ASP A 108 19.50 -4.22 -5.94
C ASP A 108 18.11 -4.84 -6.08
N GLY A 109 17.79 -5.29 -7.31
CA GLY A 109 16.47 -5.79 -7.67
C GLY A 109 15.40 -4.73 -7.93
N GLN A 110 15.67 -3.44 -7.65
CA GLN A 110 14.71 -2.34 -7.79
C GLN A 110 15.13 -1.35 -8.87
N ASN A 111 14.44 -1.34 -10.01
CA ASN A 111 14.72 -0.38 -11.06
C ASN A 111 13.62 0.68 -11.25
N LYS A 112 12.39 0.35 -10.95
CA LYS A 112 11.26 1.27 -10.94
C LYS A 112 10.74 1.39 -9.53
N LEU A 113 10.56 2.63 -9.06
CA LEU A 113 10.05 2.91 -7.72
C LEU A 113 9.06 4.07 -7.80
N LYS A 114 8.02 3.99 -7.00
CA LYS A 114 7.11 5.10 -6.77
C LYS A 114 7.65 5.93 -5.62
N LEU A 115 7.80 7.23 -5.80
CA LEU A 115 8.17 8.17 -4.74
C LEU A 115 6.93 8.96 -4.34
N VAL A 116 6.50 8.79 -3.11
CA VAL A 116 5.41 9.53 -2.49
C VAL A 116 5.96 10.76 -1.79
N THR A 117 5.44 11.93 -2.17
CA THR A 117 5.88 13.25 -1.68
C THR A 117 4.77 13.91 -0.86
N PRO A 118 5.06 14.86 0.04
CA PRO A 118 4.03 15.72 0.61
C PRO A 118 3.27 16.46 -0.50
N CYS A 119 1.98 16.75 -0.29
CA CYS A 119 1.23 17.56 -1.26
C CYS A 119 1.72 19.02 -1.27
N GLU A 120 2.11 19.54 -0.11
CA GLU A 120 2.65 20.88 0.08
C GLU A 120 3.90 20.83 0.96
N HIS A 121 4.69 21.90 0.92
CA HIS A 121 5.75 22.06 1.91
C HIS A 121 5.19 22.26 3.32
N GLY A 122 5.92 21.79 4.31
CA GLY A 122 5.63 22.04 5.72
C GLY A 122 5.24 20.78 6.51
N ALA A 123 5.26 20.97 7.81
CA ALA A 123 5.16 19.86 8.77
C ALA A 123 3.85 19.06 8.66
N VAL A 124 2.72 19.71 8.35
CA VAL A 124 1.41 19.03 8.27
C VAL A 124 1.43 18.00 7.12
N SER A 125 1.78 18.40 5.91
CA SER A 125 1.84 17.48 4.76
C SER A 125 2.93 16.41 4.91
N GLN A 126 4.00 16.68 5.64
CA GLN A 126 4.99 15.65 5.98
C GLN A 126 4.42 14.62 6.96
N GLN A 127 3.59 15.05 7.93
CA GLN A 127 2.89 14.11 8.83
C GLN A 127 1.92 13.21 8.07
N ASP A 128 1.26 13.72 7.01
CA ASP A 128 0.37 12.92 6.17
C ASP A 128 1.15 11.83 5.42
N VAL A 129 2.33 12.16 4.87
CA VAL A 129 3.24 11.19 4.24
C VAL A 129 3.70 10.10 5.22
N VAL A 130 4.04 10.49 6.45
CA VAL A 130 4.45 9.53 7.49
C VAL A 130 3.29 8.60 7.85
N LEU A 131 2.06 9.10 7.97
CA LEU A 131 0.88 8.28 8.26
C LEU A 131 0.53 7.33 7.11
N GLU A 132 0.65 7.79 5.86
CA GLU A 132 0.49 6.92 4.69
C GLU A 132 1.54 5.80 4.69
N TYR A 133 2.82 6.13 4.93
CA TYR A 133 3.88 5.14 5.11
C TYR A 133 3.57 4.13 6.22
N LEU A 134 3.12 4.60 7.39
CA LEU A 134 2.77 3.73 8.50
C LEU A 134 1.55 2.84 8.19
N ALA A 135 0.62 3.27 7.34
CA ALA A 135 -0.47 2.43 6.85
C ALA A 135 0.07 1.24 6.01
N TYR A 136 1.04 1.46 5.12
CA TYR A 136 1.74 0.37 4.43
C TYR A 136 2.44 -0.58 5.41
N ARG A 137 3.12 -0.03 6.41
CA ARG A 137 3.80 -0.84 7.44
C ARG A 137 2.81 -1.63 8.30
N THR A 138 1.61 -1.09 8.55
CA THR A 138 0.52 -1.81 9.23
C THR A 138 0.05 -2.99 8.41
N LEU A 139 -0.14 -2.82 7.10
CA LEU A 139 -0.51 -3.93 6.22
C LEU A 139 0.58 -5.00 6.18
N GLU A 140 1.85 -4.61 6.22
CA GLU A 140 3.00 -5.52 6.29
C GLU A 140 3.06 -6.37 7.58
N ILE A 141 2.64 -5.81 8.72
CA ILE A 141 2.47 -6.56 9.97
C ILE A 141 1.37 -7.62 9.82
N LEU A 142 0.34 -7.33 9.04
CA LEU A 142 -0.82 -8.20 8.86
C LEU A 142 -0.58 -9.31 7.82
N THR A 143 0.25 -9.06 6.81
CA THR A 143 0.45 -10.01 5.72
C THR A 143 1.75 -9.75 4.95
N GLU A 144 2.38 -10.83 4.48
CA GLU A 144 3.51 -10.72 3.53
C GLU A 144 3.07 -10.24 2.14
N LYS A 145 1.77 -10.38 1.83
CA LYS A 145 1.16 -9.88 0.59
C LYS A 145 0.91 -8.36 0.69
N SER A 146 2.00 -7.61 0.75
CA SER A 146 2.03 -6.16 0.92
C SER A 146 3.23 -5.56 0.19
N PHE A 147 3.12 -4.33 -0.26
CA PHE A 147 4.22 -3.61 -0.91
C PHE A 147 5.34 -3.29 0.07
N GLY A 148 6.59 -3.55 -0.34
CA GLY A 148 7.75 -3.02 0.37
C GLY A 148 7.79 -1.49 0.31
N THR A 149 8.09 -0.86 1.45
CA THR A 149 8.20 0.60 1.55
C THR A 149 9.43 1.02 2.34
N ARG A 150 9.98 2.20 2.03
CA ARG A 150 11.11 2.79 2.76
C ARG A 150 10.90 4.28 2.96
N LEU A 151 10.94 4.73 4.22
CA LEU A 151 10.89 6.16 4.56
C LEU A 151 12.24 6.82 4.30
N LEU A 152 12.22 8.04 3.75
CA LEU A 152 13.41 8.80 3.43
C LEU A 152 13.31 10.23 3.93
N ARG A 153 14.47 10.81 4.22
CA ARG A 153 14.69 12.25 4.26
C ARG A 153 15.40 12.63 2.96
N LEU A 154 14.63 13.15 2.01
CA LEU A 154 15.10 13.44 0.66
C LEU A 154 15.37 14.93 0.48
N SER A 155 16.60 15.27 0.12
CA SER A 155 16.96 16.60 -0.32
C SER A 155 16.81 16.70 -1.83
N TYR A 156 16.08 17.70 -2.28
CA TYR A 156 15.87 18.01 -3.70
C TYR A 156 16.81 19.13 -4.13
N VAL A 157 17.45 18.95 -5.27
CA VAL A 157 18.30 19.96 -5.91
C VAL A 157 17.80 20.16 -7.34
N ASP A 158 17.27 21.33 -7.63
CA ASP A 158 16.80 21.66 -8.99
C ASP A 158 18.00 21.98 -9.89
N SER A 159 18.27 21.10 -10.88
CA SER A 159 19.36 21.32 -11.83
C SER A 159 19.10 22.47 -12.81
N ASP A 160 17.86 22.97 -12.89
CA ASP A 160 17.52 24.17 -13.66
C ASP A 160 17.88 25.47 -12.91
N GLU A 161 18.31 25.35 -11.64
CA GLU A 161 18.65 26.48 -10.75
C GLU A 161 17.55 27.53 -10.56
N LYS A 162 16.29 27.17 -10.92
CA LYS A 162 15.12 28.05 -10.81
C LYS A 162 14.48 27.99 -9.42
N LYS A 163 14.71 26.89 -8.69
CA LYS A 163 14.25 26.68 -7.31
C LYS A 163 15.45 26.39 -6.42
N GLY A 164 15.42 26.91 -5.20
CA GLY A 164 16.40 26.51 -4.19
C GLY A 164 16.24 25.04 -3.80
N SER A 165 17.25 24.50 -3.13
CA SER A 165 17.17 23.15 -2.56
C SER A 165 16.25 23.14 -1.34
N TRP A 166 15.56 22.02 -1.14
CA TRP A 166 14.70 21.79 0.03
C TRP A 166 14.77 20.31 0.45
N THR A 167 14.26 19.99 1.62
CA THR A 167 14.26 18.63 2.16
C THR A 167 12.90 18.29 2.73
N ASP A 168 12.36 17.11 2.36
CA ASP A 168 11.09 16.60 2.86
C ASP A 168 11.23 15.14 3.34
N LEU A 169 10.28 14.72 4.21
CA LEU A 169 10.00 13.32 4.46
C LEU A 169 9.15 12.79 3.30
N VAL A 170 9.61 11.70 2.71
CA VAL A 170 9.01 11.01 1.57
C VAL A 170 9.15 9.52 1.76
N PHE A 171 8.45 8.69 0.98
CA PHE A 171 8.75 7.26 0.98
C PHE A 171 8.74 6.66 -0.42
N LEU A 172 9.49 5.58 -0.57
CA LEU A 172 9.52 4.75 -1.76
C LEU A 172 8.56 3.56 -1.58
N ILE A 173 7.92 3.17 -2.69
CA ILE A 173 7.07 1.97 -2.77
C ILE A 173 7.65 1.06 -3.86
N GLU A 174 7.67 -0.24 -3.57
CA GLU A 174 8.02 -1.33 -4.48
C GLU A 174 7.18 -1.28 -5.77
N ASP A 175 7.77 -1.67 -6.90
CA ASP A 175 7.03 -1.82 -8.18
C ASP A 175 6.12 -3.05 -8.13
N GLU A 176 4.96 -2.96 -8.76
CA GLU A 176 3.96 -4.04 -8.80
C GLU A 176 4.52 -5.34 -9.40
N GLY A 177 5.37 -5.21 -10.40
CA GLY A 177 6.01 -6.37 -11.02
C GLY A 177 7.07 -7.03 -10.14
N ASP A 178 7.79 -6.24 -9.33
CA ASP A 178 8.81 -6.75 -8.42
C ASP A 178 8.13 -7.36 -7.17
N LEU A 179 7.01 -6.79 -6.70
CA LEU A 179 6.14 -7.41 -5.70
C LEU A 179 5.66 -8.81 -6.15
N GLY A 180 5.10 -8.91 -7.37
CA GLY A 180 4.64 -10.20 -7.92
C GLY A 180 5.75 -11.23 -7.94
N LYS A 181 6.93 -10.88 -8.46
CA LYS A 181 8.10 -11.78 -8.47
C LYS A 181 8.52 -12.23 -7.08
N ARG A 182 8.56 -11.30 -6.12
CA ARG A 182 8.92 -11.60 -4.74
C ARG A 182 7.96 -12.60 -4.10
N LEU A 183 6.67 -12.48 -4.39
CA LEU A 183 5.63 -13.34 -3.84
C LEU A 183 5.38 -14.61 -4.66
N GLY A 184 6.02 -14.79 -5.81
CA GLY A 184 5.70 -15.89 -6.73
C GLY A 184 4.28 -15.77 -7.30
N LEU A 185 3.81 -14.55 -7.53
CA LEU A 185 2.46 -14.26 -8.01
C LEU A 185 2.50 -13.51 -9.35
N ASP A 186 1.55 -13.80 -10.22
CA ASP A 186 1.35 -13.07 -11.45
C ASP A 186 0.29 -11.97 -11.29
N ARG A 187 0.50 -10.82 -11.93
CA ARG A 187 -0.50 -9.74 -11.93
C ARG A 187 -1.71 -10.14 -12.78
N ALA A 188 -2.89 -10.13 -12.18
CA ALA A 188 -4.14 -10.35 -12.88
C ALA A 188 -4.63 -9.05 -13.53
N ARG A 189 -4.64 -9.00 -14.87
CA ARG A 189 -5.20 -7.88 -15.63
C ARG A 189 -6.60 -8.25 -16.12
N THR A 190 -7.60 -7.68 -15.50
CA THR A 190 -9.01 -7.87 -15.83
C THR A 190 -9.74 -6.53 -15.85
N SER A 191 -10.88 -6.45 -16.52
CA SER A 191 -11.72 -5.24 -16.51
C SER A 191 -12.56 -5.14 -15.24
N ALA A 192 -12.96 -6.30 -14.68
CA ALA A 192 -13.71 -6.41 -13.44
C ALA A 192 -13.48 -7.80 -12.82
N ASN A 193 -13.76 -7.95 -11.54
CA ASN A 193 -13.80 -9.23 -10.85
C ASN A 193 -15.25 -9.58 -10.47
N ARG A 194 -15.54 -10.87 -10.47
CA ARG A 194 -16.74 -11.41 -9.82
C ARG A 194 -16.40 -11.84 -8.40
N PHE A 195 -17.39 -11.90 -7.54
CA PHE A 195 -17.22 -12.30 -6.15
C PHE A 195 -16.54 -13.66 -6.00
N GLU A 196 -16.95 -14.64 -6.82
CA GLU A 196 -16.48 -16.03 -6.78
C GLU A 196 -15.01 -16.16 -7.23
N GLU A 197 -14.47 -15.16 -7.93
CA GLU A 197 -13.10 -15.12 -8.40
C GLU A 197 -12.13 -14.59 -7.36
N LEU A 198 -12.62 -14.05 -6.23
CA LEU A 198 -11.77 -13.51 -5.18
C LEU A 198 -11.27 -14.60 -4.22
N ASP A 199 -10.04 -14.47 -3.77
CA ASP A 199 -9.52 -15.21 -2.63
C ASP A 199 -10.16 -14.63 -1.35
N MET A 200 -11.07 -15.39 -0.73
CA MET A 200 -11.87 -14.88 0.37
C MET A 200 -11.04 -14.46 1.59
N PRO A 201 -10.08 -15.25 2.08
CA PRO A 201 -9.24 -14.82 3.21
C PRO A 201 -8.44 -13.55 2.93
N ALA A 202 -7.81 -13.45 1.76
CA ALA A 202 -7.06 -12.25 1.38
C ALA A 202 -7.98 -11.03 1.21
N THR A 203 -9.18 -11.25 0.66
CA THR A 203 -10.19 -10.19 0.49
C THR A 203 -10.72 -9.69 1.83
N ALA A 204 -11.05 -10.59 2.76
CA ALA A 204 -11.49 -10.23 4.10
C ALA A 204 -10.43 -9.40 4.84
N LEU A 205 -9.17 -9.81 4.76
CA LEU A 205 -8.07 -9.08 5.38
C LEU A 205 -7.88 -7.70 4.75
N ALA A 206 -7.87 -7.62 3.42
CA ALA A 206 -7.74 -6.35 2.72
C ALA A 206 -8.86 -5.37 3.07
N GLU A 207 -10.12 -5.83 3.08
CA GLU A 207 -11.29 -4.98 3.35
C GLU A 207 -11.41 -4.58 4.82
N LEU A 208 -11.06 -5.46 5.78
CA LEU A 208 -10.98 -5.10 7.20
C LEU A 208 -9.83 -4.15 7.49
N PHE A 209 -8.70 -4.29 6.80
CA PHE A 209 -7.61 -3.30 6.87
C PHE A 209 -8.07 -1.93 6.33
N GLN A 210 -8.76 -1.88 5.19
CA GLN A 210 -9.32 -0.64 4.65
C GLN A 210 -10.32 0.00 5.64
N PHE A 211 -11.13 -0.80 6.34
CA PHE A 211 -12.01 -0.34 7.40
C PHE A 211 -11.24 0.18 8.62
N MET A 212 -10.15 -0.49 9.02
CA MET A 212 -9.27 -0.03 10.11
C MET A 212 -8.79 1.39 9.88
N ILE A 213 -8.29 1.68 8.70
CA ILE A 213 -7.75 2.99 8.34
C ILE A 213 -8.80 3.98 7.81
N ALA A 214 -10.08 3.56 7.74
CA ALA A 214 -11.18 4.28 7.09
C ALA A 214 -10.81 4.76 5.67
N ASN A 215 -10.21 3.90 4.87
CA ASN A 215 -10.04 4.17 3.45
C ASN A 215 -11.32 3.78 2.71
N HIS A 216 -11.93 4.74 2.04
CA HIS A 216 -13.15 4.53 1.23
C HIS A 216 -12.85 4.62 -0.26
N ASP A 217 -11.62 4.97 -0.62
CA ASP A 217 -11.18 5.15 -2.00
C ASP A 217 -10.56 3.86 -2.56
N TYR A 218 -11.31 2.77 -2.53
CA TYR A 218 -10.88 1.48 -3.09
C TYR A 218 -12.03 0.68 -3.67
N SER A 219 -11.70 -0.27 -4.53
CA SER A 219 -12.62 -1.30 -5.02
C SER A 219 -11.84 -2.57 -5.38
N VAL A 220 -12.33 -3.72 -4.91
CA VAL A 220 -11.81 -5.06 -5.29
C VAL A 220 -12.53 -5.65 -6.50
N LEU A 221 -13.58 -4.99 -7.00
CA LEU A 221 -14.43 -5.50 -8.09
C LEU A 221 -14.23 -4.76 -9.40
N GLN A 222 -14.01 -3.44 -9.36
CA GLN A 222 -13.96 -2.61 -10.56
C GLN A 222 -12.91 -1.51 -10.39
N GLY A 223 -12.28 -1.13 -11.50
CA GLY A 223 -11.48 0.08 -11.61
C GLY A 223 -12.31 1.27 -12.10
N PRO A 224 -11.71 2.47 -12.17
CA PRO A 224 -12.29 3.60 -12.86
C PRO A 224 -12.58 3.26 -14.32
N GLU A 225 -13.58 3.94 -14.92
CA GLU A 225 -13.96 3.73 -16.30
C GLU A 225 -12.75 3.85 -17.24
N GLY A 226 -12.61 2.90 -18.16
CA GLY A 226 -11.50 2.84 -19.12
C GLY A 226 -10.17 2.28 -18.55
N ASN A 227 -10.13 1.91 -17.28
CA ASN A 227 -8.96 1.29 -16.64
C ASN A 227 -9.19 -0.19 -16.33
N TYR A 228 -8.10 -0.91 -16.11
CA TYR A 228 -8.19 -2.27 -15.55
C TYR A 228 -8.74 -2.22 -14.12
N CYS A 229 -9.36 -3.29 -13.68
CA CYS A 229 -9.64 -3.54 -12.27
C CYS A 229 -8.30 -3.58 -11.51
N CYS A 230 -8.14 -3.04 -10.34
CA CYS A 230 -9.17 -2.46 -9.53
C CYS A 230 -8.77 -1.05 -9.09
N HIS A 231 -9.52 -0.40 -8.20
CA HIS A 231 -9.17 0.94 -7.73
C HIS A 231 -8.39 0.83 -6.42
N ASN A 232 -7.18 1.36 -6.40
CA ASN A 232 -6.25 1.35 -5.25
C ASN A 232 -6.01 -0.05 -4.65
N VAL A 233 -6.13 -1.07 -5.51
CA VAL A 233 -5.88 -2.48 -5.21
C VAL A 233 -5.27 -3.13 -6.46
N GLU A 234 -4.10 -3.75 -6.32
CA GLU A 234 -3.54 -4.61 -7.36
C GLU A 234 -4.02 -6.04 -7.17
N MET A 235 -4.38 -6.69 -8.29
CA MET A 235 -4.83 -8.07 -8.28
C MET A 235 -3.73 -9.02 -8.73
N TYR A 236 -3.57 -10.10 -8.00
CA TYR A 236 -2.61 -11.15 -8.31
C TYR A 236 -3.30 -12.52 -8.34
N VAL A 237 -2.63 -13.46 -8.99
CA VAL A 237 -3.01 -14.89 -9.01
C VAL A 237 -1.78 -15.72 -8.70
N SER A 238 -1.96 -16.87 -8.06
CA SER A 238 -0.92 -17.89 -7.94
C SER A 238 -1.07 -18.93 -9.05
N GLU A 239 0.00 -19.62 -9.41
CA GLU A 239 -0.07 -20.74 -10.35
C GLU A 239 -0.97 -21.87 -9.82
N GLU A 240 -0.98 -22.08 -8.49
CA GLU A 240 -1.75 -23.14 -7.81
C GLU A 240 -3.25 -22.86 -7.76
N ALA A 241 -3.67 -21.59 -7.82
CA ALA A 241 -5.06 -21.14 -7.76
C ALA A 241 -5.30 -20.00 -8.77
N ALA A 242 -5.09 -20.29 -10.05
CA ALA A 242 -5.18 -19.29 -11.13
C ALA A 242 -6.60 -18.71 -11.33
N ASP A 243 -7.63 -19.35 -10.77
CA ASP A 243 -9.02 -18.89 -10.76
C ASP A 243 -9.31 -17.94 -9.58
N LYS A 244 -8.40 -17.80 -8.59
CA LYS A 244 -8.58 -16.96 -7.42
C LYS A 244 -7.70 -15.71 -7.48
N ARG A 245 -8.32 -14.56 -7.27
CA ARG A 245 -7.66 -13.26 -7.31
C ARG A 245 -7.37 -12.77 -5.90
N ILE A 246 -6.12 -12.44 -5.66
CA ILE A 246 -5.59 -11.97 -4.39
C ILE A 246 -5.50 -10.44 -4.45
N PRO A 247 -6.32 -9.69 -3.70
CA PRO A 247 -6.25 -8.25 -3.63
C PRO A 247 -5.10 -7.79 -2.73
N ILE A 248 -4.23 -6.92 -3.24
CA ILE A 248 -3.17 -6.26 -2.46
C ILE A 248 -3.41 -4.75 -2.50
N PRO A 249 -3.88 -4.14 -1.38
CA PRO A 249 -4.18 -2.72 -1.31
C PRO A 249 -2.94 -1.83 -1.41
N TYR A 250 -3.13 -0.64 -1.97
CA TYR A 250 -2.14 0.45 -2.02
C TYR A 250 -2.85 1.82 -2.10
N ASP A 251 -2.09 2.92 -2.03
CA ASP A 251 -2.57 4.31 -2.14
C ASP A 251 -3.55 4.68 -1.01
N PHE A 252 -2.99 4.95 0.19
CA PHE A 252 -3.78 5.16 1.41
C PHE A 252 -3.92 6.63 1.81
N ASP A 253 -3.49 7.56 0.97
CA ASP A 253 -3.47 8.99 1.25
C ASP A 253 -4.87 9.59 1.47
N MET A 254 -5.91 9.02 0.85
CA MET A 254 -7.31 9.43 1.02
C MET A 254 -7.99 8.79 2.24
N SER A 255 -7.25 8.04 3.08
CA SER A 255 -7.82 7.37 4.26
C SER A 255 -8.09 8.34 5.42
N GLY A 256 -9.04 7.97 6.27
CA GLY A 256 -9.33 8.69 7.52
C GLY A 256 -8.20 8.62 8.55
N LEU A 257 -7.30 7.63 8.44
CA LEU A 257 -6.08 7.53 9.23
C LEU A 257 -5.11 8.67 8.90
N VAL A 258 -4.90 8.91 7.60
CA VAL A 258 -4.03 9.98 7.10
C VAL A 258 -4.70 11.33 7.32
N ASP A 259 -6.00 11.46 7.02
CA ASP A 259 -6.78 12.68 7.20
C ASP A 259 -6.12 13.87 6.47
N ALA A 260 -5.69 13.62 5.22
CA ALA A 260 -5.08 14.65 4.39
C ALA A 260 -6.10 15.77 4.08
N ARG A 261 -5.64 17.01 3.97
CA ARG A 261 -6.52 18.17 3.74
C ARG A 261 -7.35 18.09 2.46
N TYR A 262 -6.87 17.34 1.47
CA TYR A 262 -7.57 17.13 0.21
C TYR A 262 -8.47 15.89 0.23
N ALA A 263 -8.39 15.05 1.27
CA ALA A 263 -9.22 13.86 1.38
C ALA A 263 -10.65 14.24 1.74
N ALA A 264 -11.59 13.70 0.98
CA ALA A 264 -13.02 13.90 1.21
C ALA A 264 -13.74 12.54 1.20
N PRO A 265 -14.81 12.37 1.98
CA PRO A 265 -15.62 11.18 1.91
C PRO A 265 -16.30 11.09 0.53
N PRO A 266 -16.47 9.87 -0.04
CA PRO A 266 -17.20 9.70 -1.27
C PRO A 266 -18.67 10.17 -1.11
N GLU A 267 -19.19 10.94 -2.08
CA GLU A 267 -20.54 11.52 -2.04
C GLU A 267 -21.68 10.50 -1.88
N HIS A 268 -21.46 9.28 -2.38
CA HIS A 268 -22.46 8.19 -2.32
C HIS A 268 -22.53 7.47 -0.96
N LEU A 269 -21.62 7.79 -0.02
CA LEU A 269 -21.62 7.19 1.32
C LEU A 269 -22.30 8.11 2.33
N PRO A 270 -23.04 7.56 3.29
CA PRO A 270 -23.74 8.34 4.32
C PRO A 270 -22.76 8.74 5.45
N ILE A 271 -21.66 9.39 5.10
CA ILE A 271 -20.63 9.88 6.02
C ILE A 271 -20.23 11.30 5.64
N GLU A 272 -20.03 12.15 6.64
CA GLU A 272 -19.68 13.56 6.45
C GLU A 272 -18.17 13.81 6.57
N LEU A 273 -17.44 12.95 7.28
CA LEU A 273 -16.03 13.10 7.55
C LEU A 273 -15.25 11.89 7.03
N VAL A 274 -14.12 12.14 6.39
CA VAL A 274 -13.23 11.08 5.90
C VAL A 274 -12.78 10.12 7.01
N ARG A 275 -12.69 10.61 8.26
CA ARG A 275 -12.35 9.81 9.44
C ARG A 275 -13.45 8.89 9.93
N THR A 276 -14.68 9.01 9.43
CA THR A 276 -15.79 8.13 9.82
C THR A 276 -15.56 6.76 9.20
N ARG A 277 -15.43 5.71 10.01
CA ARG A 277 -15.36 4.34 9.52
C ARG A 277 -16.71 3.91 8.98
N TYR A 278 -16.69 3.41 7.76
CA TYR A 278 -17.85 2.83 7.11
C TYR A 278 -17.40 1.57 6.36
N TYR A 279 -17.90 0.40 6.80
CA TYR A 279 -17.51 -0.84 6.16
C TYR A 279 -18.13 -0.96 4.78
N ARG A 280 -17.31 -1.16 3.77
CA ARG A 280 -17.70 -1.31 2.36
C ARG A 280 -17.34 -2.68 1.81
N GLY A 281 -16.86 -3.57 2.68
CA GLY A 281 -16.41 -4.90 2.29
C GLY A 281 -17.55 -5.82 1.86
N LEU A 282 -17.17 -6.90 1.22
CA LEU A 282 -18.06 -7.96 0.80
C LEU A 282 -18.46 -8.81 2.01
N CYS A 283 -19.66 -9.43 1.96
CA CYS A 283 -20.06 -10.40 2.96
C CYS A 283 -19.18 -11.65 2.83
N GLN A 284 -18.47 -11.97 3.89
CA GLN A 284 -17.56 -13.12 3.96
C GLN A 284 -18.24 -14.32 4.62
N PRO A 285 -17.79 -15.56 4.33
CA PRO A 285 -18.12 -16.70 5.16
C PRO A 285 -17.77 -16.44 6.62
N GLU A 286 -18.60 -16.91 7.54
CA GLU A 286 -18.48 -16.62 8.98
C GLU A 286 -17.11 -17.05 9.54
N ASP A 287 -16.64 -18.22 9.21
CA ASP A 287 -15.34 -18.76 9.62
C ASP A 287 -14.15 -17.93 9.08
N VAL A 288 -14.25 -17.41 7.85
CA VAL A 288 -13.26 -16.52 7.25
C VAL A 288 -13.23 -15.17 7.98
N LEU A 289 -14.41 -14.58 8.22
CA LEU A 289 -14.51 -13.30 8.94
C LEU A 289 -13.98 -13.42 10.36
N GLU A 290 -14.39 -14.44 11.12
CA GLU A 290 -13.94 -14.67 12.48
C GLU A 290 -12.42 -14.91 12.57
N SER A 291 -11.87 -15.74 11.67
CA SER A 291 -10.42 -15.99 11.65
C SER A 291 -9.63 -14.72 11.35
N THR A 292 -10.14 -13.88 10.43
CA THR A 292 -9.51 -12.60 10.09
C THR A 292 -9.59 -11.61 11.26
N ILE A 293 -10.72 -11.53 11.96
CA ILE A 293 -10.86 -10.70 13.16
C ILE A 293 -9.86 -11.13 14.25
N ARG A 294 -9.80 -12.44 14.54
CA ARG A 294 -8.82 -12.97 15.51
C ARG A 294 -7.38 -12.65 15.11
N HIS A 295 -7.05 -12.74 13.83
CA HIS A 295 -5.73 -12.39 13.33
C HIS A 295 -5.43 -10.90 13.57
N LEU A 296 -6.34 -9.99 13.22
CA LEU A 296 -6.19 -8.55 13.48
C LEU A 296 -6.01 -8.25 14.98
N GLN A 297 -6.83 -8.86 15.83
CA GLN A 297 -6.73 -8.72 17.29
C GLN A 297 -5.38 -9.20 17.82
N SER A 298 -4.84 -10.32 17.28
CA SER A 298 -3.53 -10.86 17.69
C SER A 298 -2.37 -9.92 17.33
N LYS A 299 -2.55 -9.06 16.32
CA LYS A 299 -1.55 -8.09 15.86
C LYS A 299 -1.71 -6.69 16.46
N ARG A 300 -2.67 -6.48 17.38
CA ARG A 300 -2.97 -5.17 17.99
C ARG A 300 -1.74 -4.47 18.53
N GLU A 301 -1.02 -5.10 19.44
CA GLU A 301 0.11 -4.45 20.12
C GLU A 301 1.24 -4.16 19.15
N GLU A 302 1.53 -5.06 18.22
CA GLU A 302 2.55 -4.83 17.18
C GLU A 302 2.20 -3.62 16.32
N ILE A 303 0.92 -3.47 15.93
CA ILE A 303 0.42 -2.32 15.18
C ILE A 303 0.53 -1.05 16.03
N LEU A 304 0.02 -1.03 17.26
CA LEU A 304 0.05 0.17 18.10
C LEU A 304 1.50 0.60 18.39
N ASP A 305 2.40 -0.35 18.60
CA ASP A 305 3.82 -0.08 18.84
C ASP A 305 4.52 0.53 17.62
N LEU A 306 4.13 0.17 16.40
CA LEU A 306 4.63 0.81 15.20
C LEU A 306 4.42 2.33 15.25
N TYR A 307 3.23 2.78 15.62
CA TYR A 307 2.90 4.21 15.74
C TYR A 307 3.53 4.86 16.98
N ARG A 308 3.61 4.16 18.12
CA ARG A 308 4.26 4.67 19.34
C ARG A 308 5.72 5.01 19.10
N ARG A 309 6.43 4.15 18.36
CA ARG A 309 7.88 4.28 18.10
C ARG A 309 8.21 5.26 16.97
N SER A 310 7.25 5.67 16.14
CA SER A 310 7.53 6.62 15.06
C SER A 310 7.97 7.97 15.63
N GLU A 311 9.23 8.33 15.43
CA GLU A 311 9.80 9.61 15.87
C GLU A 311 9.37 10.77 14.97
N GLU A 312 8.98 10.50 13.74
CA GLU A 312 8.55 11.47 12.74
C GLU A 312 7.13 11.99 12.97
N LEU A 313 6.32 11.29 13.76
CA LEU A 313 5.01 11.80 14.16
C LEU A 313 5.13 12.76 15.36
N SER A 314 4.53 13.94 15.23
CA SER A 314 4.38 14.85 16.37
C SER A 314 3.56 14.20 17.48
N GLY A 315 3.82 14.58 18.73
CA GLY A 315 3.15 14.00 19.90
C GLY A 315 1.61 14.07 19.80
N LEU A 316 1.05 15.18 19.32
CA LEU A 316 -0.38 15.34 19.12
C LEU A 316 -0.93 14.42 18.02
N ARG A 317 -0.23 14.35 16.88
CA ARG A 317 -0.65 13.47 15.77
C ARG A 317 -0.59 11.99 16.20
N LYS A 318 0.48 11.60 16.87
CA LYS A 318 0.69 10.27 17.42
C LYS A 318 -0.45 9.86 18.37
N SER A 319 -0.76 10.71 19.37
CA SER A 319 -1.83 10.42 20.33
C SER A 319 -3.20 10.27 19.67
N ARG A 320 -3.53 11.15 18.71
CA ARG A 320 -4.79 11.09 17.95
C ARG A 320 -4.88 9.83 17.10
N THR A 321 -3.75 9.40 16.49
CA THR A 321 -3.70 8.21 15.65
C THR A 321 -3.83 6.95 16.50
N LEU A 322 -3.15 6.86 17.63
CA LEU A 322 -3.27 5.74 18.56
C LEU A 322 -4.70 5.59 19.09
N ALA A 323 -5.34 6.68 19.51
CA ALA A 323 -6.73 6.65 19.93
C ALA A 323 -7.67 6.22 18.79
N TYR A 324 -7.39 6.66 17.58
CA TYR A 324 -8.15 6.26 16.39
C TYR A 324 -8.02 4.76 16.09
N LEU A 325 -6.82 4.20 16.13
CA LEU A 325 -6.60 2.77 15.96
C LEU A 325 -7.21 1.95 17.09
N GLN A 326 -7.13 2.43 18.34
CA GLN A 326 -7.77 1.76 19.48
C GLN A 326 -9.29 1.65 19.28
N GLN A 327 -9.96 2.68 18.78
CA GLN A 327 -11.40 2.62 18.46
C GLN A 327 -11.75 1.52 17.47
N PHE A 328 -10.87 1.19 16.51
CA PHE A 328 -11.08 0.05 15.63
C PHE A 328 -11.04 -1.27 16.40
N PHE A 329 -10.07 -1.45 17.27
CA PHE A 329 -9.98 -2.67 18.09
C PHE A 329 -11.15 -2.78 19.06
N ASP A 330 -11.66 -1.66 19.60
CA ASP A 330 -12.85 -1.63 20.45
C ASP A 330 -14.13 -2.07 19.69
N ILE A 331 -14.15 -1.92 18.35
CA ILE A 331 -15.21 -2.47 17.51
C ILE A 331 -15.07 -3.99 17.44
N LEU A 332 -13.86 -4.50 17.17
CA LEU A 332 -13.61 -5.93 17.03
C LEU A 332 -13.77 -6.71 18.35
N ASP A 333 -13.57 -6.04 19.49
CA ASP A 333 -13.73 -6.65 20.83
C ASP A 333 -15.19 -6.72 21.28
N SER A 334 -16.10 -6.08 20.54
CA SER A 334 -17.54 -6.03 20.86
C SER A 334 -18.33 -6.75 19.77
N GLU A 335 -18.95 -7.89 20.10
CA GLU A 335 -19.79 -8.63 19.19
C GLU A 335 -20.92 -7.77 18.59
N SER A 336 -21.57 -6.94 19.43
CA SER A 336 -22.63 -6.04 18.97
C SER A 336 -22.14 -4.99 17.99
N LYS A 337 -20.98 -4.39 18.24
CA LYS A 337 -20.39 -3.39 17.32
C LYS A 337 -19.88 -4.05 16.03
N THR A 338 -19.27 -5.22 16.12
CA THR A 338 -18.84 -6.00 14.94
C THR A 338 -20.04 -6.33 14.07
N ARG A 339 -21.14 -6.78 14.66
CA ARG A 339 -22.39 -7.05 13.95
C ARG A 339 -22.90 -5.78 13.26
N GLU A 340 -23.13 -4.70 14.02
CA GLU A 340 -23.69 -3.44 13.51
C GLU A 340 -22.82 -2.78 12.44
N GLN A 341 -21.49 -2.75 12.64
CA GLN A 341 -20.61 -1.93 11.81
C GLN A 341 -19.95 -2.71 10.67
N ILE A 342 -19.89 -4.04 10.73
CA ILE A 342 -19.24 -4.89 9.73
C ILE A 342 -20.27 -5.83 9.10
N ILE A 343 -20.90 -6.72 9.87
CA ILE A 343 -21.75 -7.80 9.34
C ILE A 343 -23.02 -7.23 8.68
N ASP A 344 -23.76 -6.34 9.37
CA ASP A 344 -24.99 -5.75 8.86
C ASP A 344 -24.76 -4.75 7.71
N ARG A 345 -23.50 -4.34 7.48
CA ARG A 345 -23.12 -3.39 6.42
C ARG A 345 -22.40 -4.03 5.24
N CYS A 346 -22.04 -5.31 5.34
CA CYS A 346 -21.36 -5.98 4.24
C CYS A 346 -22.23 -6.00 2.98
N ARG A 347 -21.57 -6.01 1.81
CA ARG A 347 -22.23 -6.04 0.51
C ARG A 347 -22.38 -7.49 0.05
N GLY A 348 -23.62 -7.99 -0.02
CA GLY A 348 -23.94 -9.30 -0.59
C GLY A 348 -24.12 -9.26 -2.10
N GLN A 349 -24.19 -10.43 -2.74
CA GLN A 349 -24.29 -10.58 -4.20
C GLN A 349 -25.51 -9.85 -4.79
N GLN A 350 -26.65 -9.85 -4.12
CA GLN A 350 -27.86 -9.12 -4.54
C GLN A 350 -27.68 -7.58 -4.51
N ARG A 351 -26.86 -7.05 -3.58
CA ARG A 351 -26.52 -5.62 -3.54
C ARG A 351 -25.48 -5.23 -4.58
N LEU A 352 -24.60 -6.16 -4.96
CA LEU A 352 -23.59 -5.92 -5.99
C LEU A 352 -24.22 -5.74 -7.37
N ASP A 353 -25.29 -6.47 -7.67
CA ASP A 353 -26.00 -6.36 -8.96
C ASP A 353 -26.71 -5.01 -9.13
N THR A 354 -27.21 -4.42 -8.03
CA THR A 354 -27.77 -3.06 -8.02
C THR A 354 -26.72 -1.97 -8.13
N MET A 355 -25.52 -2.16 -7.56
CA MET A 355 -24.42 -1.18 -7.64
C MET A 355 -23.67 -1.19 -8.99
N ARG A 356 -23.78 -2.27 -9.78
CA ARG A 356 -23.31 -2.32 -11.18
C ARG A 356 -24.09 -1.38 -12.09
N ALA A 357 -25.30 -0.99 -11.69
CA ALA A 357 -26.13 -0.04 -12.40
C ALA A 357 -25.73 1.43 -12.17
N ASP A 358 -24.97 1.71 -11.09
CA ASP A 358 -24.44 3.05 -10.79
C ASP A 358 -22.92 3.05 -10.99
N PRO A 359 -22.40 3.48 -12.14
CA PRO A 359 -20.97 3.66 -12.33
C PRO A 359 -20.46 4.70 -11.33
N VAL A 360 -19.37 4.36 -10.64
CA VAL A 360 -18.64 5.29 -9.76
C VAL A 360 -18.28 6.53 -10.58
N LYS A 361 -19.09 7.58 -10.46
CA LYS A 361 -18.70 8.90 -10.94
C LYS A 361 -17.54 9.34 -10.08
N GLY A 362 -16.37 9.44 -10.70
CA GLY A 362 -15.22 10.07 -10.05
C GLY A 362 -15.63 11.47 -9.55
N PRO A 363 -14.94 12.01 -8.53
CA PRO A 363 -15.29 13.31 -7.97
C PRO A 363 -15.40 14.34 -9.08
N THR A 364 -16.61 14.81 -9.33
CA THR A 364 -16.84 15.95 -10.22
C THR A 364 -16.25 17.17 -9.54
N MET A 365 -15.23 17.74 -10.14
CA MET A 365 -14.69 19.03 -9.70
C MET A 365 -15.80 20.07 -9.76
N GLY A 366 -16.24 20.57 -8.62
CA GLY A 366 -16.90 21.85 -8.53
C GLY A 366 -15.94 22.94 -9.02
N ARG A 367 -16.38 23.74 -9.97
CA ARG A 367 -15.66 24.90 -10.52
C ARG A 367 -15.42 25.97 -9.45
#